data_6eca81cda5d0b34d97d9781a4024fb3e
#
_entry.id   6eca81cda5d0b34d97d9781a4024fb3e
#
_cell.length_a   1.000
_cell.length_b   1.000
_cell.length_c   1.000
_cell.angle_alpha   90.00
_cell.angle_beta   90.00
_cell.angle_gamma   90.00
#
_symmetry.space_group_name_H-M   'P 1'
#
loop_
_entity.id
_entity.type
_entity.pdbx_description
1 polymer ?
#
loop_
_entity_poly.entity_id
_entity_poly.type
_entity_poly.pdbx_seq_one_letter_code
_entity_poly.pdbx_strand_id
1 'polypeptide(L)'
;MKALEHPNSSTLVSKAIMGALRLSACTLVISCNAMAQIAGNFYLDKSVFARGEPVVLHFQVTNNGSRSVNILQADPYTFCSGYEIIVSPDLTGSTGEPSCPKSFAGDCLSSDTALGSGATKTEDILLNYEHQVNKPGDYEVEAVRRLPYADARVKYFEGPQENIEVRTKLYFLIDPNSSAGPASLQSFVNQLHAQSSEKRREAARTLASLAPPALENILITFADNQEFRQFAPLAFHRLNTPRSMAAMAELLTKTQPGTYEHMTSADYLAQSGDIQWFPLLREVARNNARISNYVTDAAELGGEKMLPTLIDLLKSPDKEFTRMNAITGLGYTHTRDAVPILIELLRNPDQNVVEYTEAALRILTHHSSSANPSRTLVSDYPRWSQWWPREGATAPIYKSNNCADVTPLP
;
A
#
# COMPACT_ATOMS: atom_id res chain seq x y z
N MET A 1 -38.10 -63.04 21.64
CA MET A 1 -37.42 -63.10 20.33
C MET A 1 -37.53 -61.75 19.66
N LYS A 2 -36.49 -60.98 19.75
CA LYS A 2 -36.14 -59.89 18.79
C LYS A 2 -34.66 -59.60 19.01
N ALA A 3 -33.88 -59.73 17.94
CA ALA A 3 -32.43 -59.64 17.90
C ALA A 3 -31.98 -58.17 18.07
N LEU A 4 -30.90 -58.03 18.85
CA LEU A 4 -30.10 -56.78 18.94
C LEU A 4 -29.04 -56.82 17.85
N GLU A 5 -29.10 -55.91 16.90
CA GLU A 5 -28.06 -55.65 15.94
C GLU A 5 -27.05 -54.67 16.55
N HIS A 6 -25.78 -55.07 16.52
CA HIS A 6 -24.63 -54.19 16.82
C HIS A 6 -24.28 -53.33 15.60
N PRO A 7 -23.99 -52.04 15.78
CA PRO A 7 -23.44 -51.23 14.69
C PRO A 7 -21.91 -51.41 14.61
N ASN A 8 -21.45 -51.63 13.41
CA ASN A 8 -20.05 -51.79 12.96
C ASN A 8 -19.15 -50.59 13.31
N SER A 9 -18.09 -50.89 14.03
CA SER A 9 -17.00 -49.96 14.37
C SER A 9 -15.88 -49.94 13.32
N SER A 10 -16.17 -49.52 12.08
CA SER A 10 -15.15 -49.50 11.02
C SER A 10 -15.01 -48.20 10.23
N THR A 11 -15.60 -47.06 10.73
CA THR A 11 -15.55 -45.79 10.00
C THR A 11 -14.83 -44.65 10.72
N LEU A 12 -14.10 -44.93 11.81
CA LEU A 12 -13.40 -43.89 12.58
C LEU A 12 -11.85 -43.90 12.42
N VAL A 13 -11.28 -44.81 11.64
CA VAL A 13 -9.81 -44.89 11.46
C VAL A 13 -9.34 -44.26 10.14
N SER A 14 -10.25 -43.89 9.23
CA SER A 14 -9.88 -43.39 7.90
C SER A 14 -9.70 -41.87 7.80
N LYS A 15 -10.01 -41.09 8.85
CA LYS A 15 -9.85 -39.61 8.83
C LYS A 15 -8.60 -39.08 9.54
N ALA A 16 -7.88 -39.93 10.26
CA ALA A 16 -6.66 -39.55 10.99
C ALA A 16 -5.37 -39.71 10.17
N ILE A 17 -5.41 -40.30 8.98
CA ILE A 17 -4.20 -40.60 8.17
C ILE A 17 -4.04 -39.66 6.97
N MET A 18 -5.04 -38.80 6.64
CA MET A 18 -4.91 -37.80 5.57
C MET A 18 -4.33 -36.46 6.03
N GLY A 19 -4.10 -36.26 7.31
CA GLY A 19 -3.50 -35.05 7.86
C GLY A 19 -1.98 -35.01 7.91
N ALA A 20 -1.31 -36.14 7.68
CA ALA A 20 0.14 -36.29 7.92
C ALA A 20 1.00 -36.35 6.63
N LEU A 21 0.44 -36.15 5.44
CA LEU A 21 1.18 -36.31 4.16
C LEU A 21 1.07 -35.08 3.25
N ARG A 22 0.97 -33.86 3.84
CA ARG A 22 1.20 -32.61 3.12
C ARG A 22 2.52 -31.94 3.50
N LEU A 23 3.46 -32.72 3.98
CA LEU A 23 4.83 -32.30 4.17
C LEU A 23 5.62 -32.59 2.90
N SER A 24 6.19 -31.54 2.35
CA SER A 24 7.32 -31.59 1.42
C SER A 24 7.01 -31.98 -0.03
N ALA A 25 6.46 -31.06 -0.78
CA ALA A 25 6.80 -30.96 -2.20
C ALA A 25 7.39 -29.57 -2.44
N CYS A 26 8.62 -29.36 -1.95
CA CYS A 26 9.54 -28.43 -2.56
C CYS A 26 9.81 -28.97 -3.97
N THR A 27 8.96 -28.63 -4.94
CA THR A 27 9.20 -28.93 -6.33
C THR A 27 10.38 -28.09 -6.77
N LEU A 28 11.57 -28.66 -6.69
CA LEU A 28 12.76 -28.20 -7.37
C LEU A 28 12.44 -28.26 -8.87
N VAL A 29 11.93 -27.19 -9.44
CA VAL A 29 11.96 -27.00 -10.89
C VAL A 29 13.39 -26.63 -11.24
N ILE A 30 14.24 -27.65 -11.38
CA ILE A 30 15.55 -27.50 -12.01
C ILE A 30 15.26 -27.36 -13.51
N SER A 31 15.04 -26.12 -13.95
CA SER A 31 15.21 -25.80 -15.35
C SER A 31 16.71 -25.89 -15.64
N CYS A 32 17.12 -26.88 -16.42
CA CYS A 32 18.43 -26.91 -17.05
C CYS A 32 18.50 -25.76 -18.08
N ASN A 33 18.74 -24.55 -17.61
CA ASN A 33 19.20 -23.44 -18.43
C ASN A 33 20.71 -23.29 -18.19
N ALA A 34 21.45 -22.96 -19.25
CA ALA A 34 22.82 -22.48 -19.15
C ALA A 34 22.90 -21.54 -17.93
N MET A 35 23.82 -21.85 -16.98
CA MET A 35 23.86 -21.20 -15.68
C MET A 35 23.75 -19.70 -15.85
N ALA A 36 22.60 -19.12 -15.52
CA ALA A 36 22.44 -17.69 -15.46
C ALA A 36 23.53 -17.14 -14.52
N GLN A 37 24.21 -16.09 -14.93
CA GLN A 37 25.27 -15.48 -14.12
C GLN A 37 24.75 -15.12 -12.74
N ILE A 38 23.50 -14.65 -12.67
CA ILE A 38 22.81 -14.32 -11.42
C ILE A 38 21.62 -15.25 -11.23
N ALA A 39 21.50 -15.79 -10.02
CA ALA A 39 20.35 -16.58 -9.58
C ALA A 39 19.69 -15.92 -8.37
N GLY A 40 18.37 -15.95 -8.31
CA GLY A 40 17.60 -15.46 -7.17
C GLY A 40 16.64 -16.51 -6.64
N ASN A 41 16.29 -16.40 -5.36
CA ASN A 41 15.33 -17.26 -4.69
C ASN A 41 14.60 -16.51 -3.58
N PHE A 42 13.30 -16.79 -3.42
CA PHE A 42 12.51 -16.34 -2.27
C PHE A 42 12.29 -17.52 -1.30
N TYR A 43 12.32 -17.22 -0.01
CA TYR A 43 11.98 -18.18 1.03
C TYR A 43 11.45 -17.51 2.30
N LEU A 44 10.80 -18.32 3.15
CA LEU A 44 10.42 -17.99 4.52
C LEU A 44 11.21 -18.91 5.46
N ASP A 45 11.60 -18.41 6.63
CA ASP A 45 12.33 -19.23 7.62
C ASP A 45 11.51 -20.42 8.12
N LYS A 46 10.20 -20.30 8.10
CA LYS A 46 9.25 -21.35 8.52
C LYS A 46 7.90 -21.18 7.80
N SER A 47 7.06 -22.18 7.91
CA SER A 47 5.72 -22.20 7.33
C SER A 47 4.59 -21.96 8.34
N VAL A 48 4.89 -21.83 9.64
CA VAL A 48 3.90 -21.59 10.70
C VAL A 48 4.42 -20.48 11.61
N PHE A 49 3.63 -19.43 11.74
CA PHE A 49 3.92 -18.26 12.57
C PHE A 49 2.88 -18.12 13.67
N ALA A 50 3.29 -17.58 14.80
CA ALA A 50 2.38 -17.18 15.85
C ALA A 50 1.69 -15.85 15.50
N ARG A 51 0.47 -15.65 16.01
CA ARG A 51 -0.21 -14.36 15.86
C ARG A 51 0.60 -13.25 16.51
N GLY A 52 0.83 -12.16 15.77
CA GLY A 52 1.65 -11.02 16.21
C GLY A 52 3.17 -11.26 16.09
N GLU A 53 3.58 -12.32 15.41
CA GLU A 53 4.97 -12.56 15.04
C GLU A 53 5.29 -11.87 13.72
N PRO A 54 6.50 -11.29 13.54
CA PRO A 54 6.92 -10.77 12.25
C PRO A 54 7.07 -11.91 11.22
N VAL A 55 6.48 -11.71 10.05
CA VAL A 55 6.63 -12.61 8.90
C VAL A 55 7.60 -11.96 7.92
N VAL A 56 8.81 -12.50 7.85
CA VAL A 56 9.87 -11.97 6.98
C VAL A 56 10.00 -12.86 5.76
N LEU A 57 9.83 -12.26 4.58
CA LEU A 57 10.13 -12.86 3.29
C LEU A 57 11.56 -12.50 2.93
N HIS A 58 12.40 -13.51 2.67
CA HIS A 58 13.78 -13.32 2.26
C HIS A 58 13.89 -13.46 0.75
N PHE A 59 14.59 -12.50 0.13
CA PHE A 59 15.06 -12.63 -1.24
C PHE A 59 16.57 -12.79 -1.24
N GLN A 60 17.05 -13.94 -1.70
CA GLN A 60 18.47 -14.25 -1.79
C GLN A 60 18.92 -14.19 -3.25
N VAL A 61 19.97 -13.43 -3.54
CA VAL A 61 20.60 -13.35 -4.86
C VAL A 61 22.03 -13.85 -4.78
N THR A 62 22.43 -14.68 -5.74
CA THR A 62 23.77 -15.27 -5.83
C THR A 62 24.39 -15.01 -7.20
N ASN A 63 25.62 -14.55 -7.21
CA ASN A 63 26.41 -14.43 -8.44
C ASN A 63 27.17 -15.75 -8.71
N ASN A 64 26.65 -16.56 -9.61
CA ASN A 64 27.26 -17.83 -10.03
C ASN A 64 28.35 -17.63 -11.12
N GLY A 65 28.52 -16.40 -11.62
CA GLY A 65 29.51 -16.07 -12.64
C GLY A 65 30.90 -15.93 -12.08
N SER A 66 31.88 -15.86 -12.98
CA SER A 66 33.31 -15.72 -12.64
C SER A 66 33.75 -14.27 -12.43
N ARG A 67 32.87 -13.30 -12.65
CA ARG A 67 33.14 -11.87 -12.53
C ARG A 67 32.20 -11.21 -11.54
N SER A 68 32.65 -10.12 -10.92
CA SER A 68 31.78 -9.30 -10.09
C SER A 68 30.76 -8.56 -10.95
N VAL A 69 29.55 -8.42 -10.42
CA VAL A 69 28.45 -7.63 -11.01
C VAL A 69 27.98 -6.57 -10.02
N ASN A 70 27.44 -5.49 -10.54
CA ASN A 70 26.64 -4.54 -9.77
C ASN A 70 25.16 -4.93 -9.89
N ILE A 71 24.47 -5.03 -8.78
CA ILE A 71 23.02 -5.21 -8.70
C ILE A 71 22.37 -3.93 -8.18
N LEU A 72 21.18 -3.63 -8.70
CA LEU A 72 20.40 -2.51 -8.17
C LEU A 72 19.77 -2.87 -6.85
N GLN A 73 20.13 -2.13 -5.80
CA GLN A 73 19.51 -2.19 -4.50
C GLN A 73 18.62 -0.96 -4.30
N ALA A 74 17.37 -1.18 -3.97
CA ALA A 74 16.42 -0.16 -3.53
C ALA A 74 15.76 -0.62 -2.24
N ASP A 75 15.21 0.30 -1.46
CA ASP A 75 14.39 -0.07 -0.30
C ASP A 75 13.22 -0.93 -0.80
N PRO A 76 13.03 -2.18 -0.31
CA PRO A 76 12.02 -3.11 -0.80
C PRO A 76 10.58 -2.56 -0.68
N TYR A 77 10.38 -1.55 0.15
CA TYR A 77 9.09 -0.90 0.38
C TYR A 77 8.83 0.32 -0.54
N THR A 78 9.63 0.49 -1.58
CA THR A 78 9.42 1.53 -2.59
C THR A 78 8.98 0.91 -3.92
N PHE A 79 8.14 1.62 -4.67
CA PHE A 79 7.67 1.15 -5.98
C PHE A 79 8.82 0.94 -7.00
N CYS A 80 9.99 1.54 -6.75
CA CYS A 80 11.19 1.41 -7.59
C CYS A 80 12.03 0.20 -7.23
N SER A 81 11.67 -0.53 -6.19
CA SER A 81 12.46 -1.68 -5.73
C SER A 81 12.50 -2.82 -6.75
N GLY A 82 11.54 -2.88 -7.68
CA GLY A 82 11.33 -4.00 -8.60
C GLY A 82 10.76 -5.23 -7.90
N TYR A 83 10.27 -5.09 -6.68
CA TYR A 83 9.45 -6.09 -6.00
C TYR A 83 7.97 -5.90 -6.35
N GLU A 84 7.28 -7.02 -6.54
CA GLU A 84 5.83 -7.11 -6.61
C GLU A 84 5.42 -8.25 -5.69
N ILE A 85 4.75 -7.93 -4.60
CA ILE A 85 4.38 -8.89 -3.56
C ILE A 85 2.88 -8.83 -3.39
N ILE A 86 2.21 -9.97 -3.56
CA ILE A 86 0.78 -10.13 -3.38
C ILE A 86 0.56 -11.16 -2.28
N VAL A 87 -0.19 -10.79 -1.24
CA VAL A 87 -0.55 -11.68 -0.13
C VAL A 87 -2.04 -11.96 -0.19
N SER A 88 -2.43 -13.21 -0.16
CA SER A 88 -3.82 -13.67 -0.15
C SER A 88 -4.10 -14.55 1.09
N PRO A 89 -5.23 -14.36 1.80
CA PRO A 89 -6.21 -13.30 1.59
C PRO A 89 -5.63 -11.93 1.95
N ASP A 90 -5.97 -10.91 1.17
CA ASP A 90 -5.65 -9.54 1.54
C ASP A 90 -6.63 -9.06 2.62
N LEU A 91 -6.10 -8.84 3.83
CA LEU A 91 -6.87 -8.42 5.00
C LEU A 91 -6.71 -6.93 5.31
N THR A 92 -6.06 -6.16 4.44
CA THR A 92 -5.92 -4.71 4.59
C THR A 92 -7.24 -3.97 4.47
N GLY A 93 -8.29 -4.67 4.00
CA GLY A 93 -9.59 -4.07 3.70
C GLY A 93 -9.59 -3.40 2.33
N SER A 94 -8.49 -3.44 1.60
CA SER A 94 -8.51 -3.13 0.19
C SER A 94 -9.32 -4.24 -0.49
N THR A 95 -10.37 -3.88 -1.19
CA THR A 95 -11.31 -4.84 -1.80
C THR A 95 -10.71 -5.58 -2.99
N GLY A 96 -9.39 -5.54 -3.20
CA GLY A 96 -8.73 -6.07 -4.40
C GLY A 96 -9.12 -5.30 -5.67
N GLU A 97 -9.95 -4.29 -5.54
CA GLU A 97 -10.25 -3.38 -6.64
C GLU A 97 -9.04 -2.50 -6.89
N PRO A 98 -8.59 -2.36 -8.13
CA PRO A 98 -7.49 -1.48 -8.45
C PRO A 98 -7.88 -0.06 -8.04
N SER A 99 -7.37 0.38 -6.89
CA SER A 99 -7.45 1.79 -6.52
C SER A 99 -6.74 2.59 -7.61
N CYS A 100 -7.32 3.73 -7.99
CA CYS A 100 -6.58 4.68 -8.81
C CYS A 100 -5.29 5.01 -8.07
N PRO A 101 -4.11 4.76 -8.64
CA PRO A 101 -2.88 5.00 -7.93
C PRO A 101 -2.86 6.47 -7.56
N LYS A 102 -2.89 6.77 -6.26
CA LYS A 102 -2.48 8.09 -5.77
C LYS A 102 -1.04 8.21 -6.24
N SER A 103 -0.78 9.04 -7.23
CA SER A 103 0.55 9.16 -7.85
C SER A 103 1.52 9.75 -6.83
N PHE A 104 2.20 8.89 -6.09
CA PHE A 104 3.40 9.28 -5.39
C PHE A 104 4.54 9.37 -6.41
N ALA A 105 4.80 10.54 -6.93
CA ALA A 105 6.05 10.84 -7.58
C ALA A 105 7.10 11.04 -6.47
N GLY A 106 7.61 9.95 -5.93
CA GLY A 106 8.76 9.96 -5.04
C GLY A 106 10.03 9.68 -5.84
N ASP A 107 11.11 10.37 -5.52
CA ASP A 107 12.42 10.04 -6.07
C ASP A 107 12.84 8.64 -5.61
N CYS A 108 13.18 7.78 -6.57
CA CYS A 108 13.67 6.46 -6.30
C CYS A 108 15.14 6.51 -5.86
N LEU A 109 15.37 6.45 -4.57
CA LEU A 109 16.72 6.26 -4.06
C LEU A 109 17.14 4.80 -4.29
N SER A 110 18.00 4.59 -5.24
CA SER A 110 18.63 3.30 -5.52
C SER A 110 20.14 3.43 -5.47
N SER A 111 20.80 2.36 -5.07
CA SER A 111 22.27 2.29 -5.03
C SER A 111 22.77 1.03 -5.72
N ASP A 112 23.97 1.12 -6.28
CA ASP A 112 24.67 -0.05 -6.79
C ASP A 112 25.33 -0.81 -5.65
N THR A 113 25.13 -2.11 -5.64
CA THR A 113 25.85 -3.02 -4.74
C THR A 113 26.66 -4.01 -5.57
N ALA A 114 27.97 -4.03 -5.35
CA ALA A 114 28.85 -4.99 -6.00
C ALA A 114 28.66 -6.40 -5.38
N LEU A 115 28.41 -7.39 -6.21
CA LEU A 115 28.31 -8.79 -5.84
C LEU A 115 29.43 -9.58 -6.52
N GLY A 116 30.42 -9.98 -5.72
CA GLY A 116 31.59 -10.74 -6.20
C GLY A 116 31.20 -12.11 -6.75
N SER A 117 32.13 -12.76 -7.47
CA SER A 117 31.96 -14.15 -7.93
C SER A 117 31.71 -15.09 -6.74
N GLY A 118 30.67 -15.92 -6.81
CA GLY A 118 30.25 -16.82 -5.75
C GLY A 118 29.61 -16.15 -4.54
N ALA A 119 29.52 -14.81 -4.52
CA ALA A 119 28.92 -14.10 -3.40
C ALA A 119 27.39 -14.18 -3.43
N THR A 120 26.81 -14.18 -2.23
CA THR A 120 25.37 -14.19 -2.01
C THR A 120 24.99 -12.97 -1.16
N LYS A 121 23.85 -12.37 -1.47
CA LYS A 121 23.23 -11.32 -0.68
C LYS A 121 21.77 -11.66 -0.40
N THR A 122 21.31 -11.35 0.81
CA THR A 122 19.90 -11.51 1.20
C THR A 122 19.31 -10.13 1.49
N GLU A 123 18.09 -9.91 1.03
CA GLU A 123 17.24 -8.76 1.33
C GLU A 123 16.03 -9.27 2.11
N ASP A 124 15.74 -8.61 3.25
CA ASP A 124 14.66 -8.99 4.14
C ASP A 124 13.46 -8.07 3.95
N ILE A 125 12.29 -8.65 3.76
CA ILE A 125 11.04 -7.95 3.48
C ILE A 125 10.03 -8.34 4.55
N LEU A 126 9.69 -7.41 5.43
CA LEU A 126 8.70 -7.63 6.49
C LEU A 126 7.29 -7.53 5.88
N LEU A 127 6.63 -8.68 5.67
CA LEU A 127 5.28 -8.70 5.09
C LEU A 127 4.27 -7.94 5.93
N ASN A 128 4.43 -7.92 7.27
CA ASN A 128 3.56 -7.15 8.16
C ASN A 128 3.62 -5.63 7.91
N TYR A 129 4.61 -5.12 7.17
CA TYR A 129 4.72 -3.67 6.92
C TYR A 129 3.64 -3.19 5.95
N GLU A 130 3.44 -3.87 4.84
CA GLU A 130 2.46 -3.50 3.81
C GLU A 130 1.15 -4.30 3.92
N HIS A 131 1.21 -5.52 4.45
CA HIS A 131 0.09 -6.44 4.52
C HIS A 131 -0.34 -6.71 5.96
N GLN A 132 -1.64 -6.86 6.19
CA GLN A 132 -2.16 -7.20 7.52
C GLN A 132 -2.16 -8.72 7.76
N VAL A 133 -0.97 -9.33 7.80
CA VAL A 133 -0.77 -10.77 8.04
C VAL A 133 -0.81 -11.11 9.55
N ASN A 134 -1.82 -10.68 10.25
CA ASN A 134 -1.95 -10.83 11.71
C ASN A 134 -3.18 -11.61 12.17
N LYS A 135 -4.07 -11.97 11.25
CA LYS A 135 -5.25 -12.80 11.55
C LYS A 135 -4.90 -14.27 11.37
N PRO A 136 -5.46 -15.17 12.21
CA PRO A 136 -5.29 -16.61 12.02
C PRO A 136 -5.79 -17.08 10.66
N GLY A 137 -5.07 -17.97 10.01
CA GLY A 137 -5.45 -18.55 8.72
C GLY A 137 -4.28 -18.91 7.83
N ASP A 138 -4.60 -19.51 6.71
CA ASP A 138 -3.66 -19.85 5.65
C ASP A 138 -3.45 -18.66 4.73
N TYR A 139 -2.20 -18.38 4.38
CA TYR A 139 -1.79 -17.31 3.49
C TYR A 139 -0.98 -17.85 2.31
N GLU A 140 -1.21 -17.29 1.14
CA GLU A 140 -0.35 -17.43 -0.05
C GLU A 140 0.37 -16.11 -0.30
N VAL A 141 1.67 -16.19 -0.60
CA VAL A 141 2.47 -15.05 -1.06
C VAL A 141 2.93 -15.33 -2.47
N GLU A 142 2.53 -14.52 -3.42
CA GLU A 142 3.14 -14.47 -4.74
C GLU A 142 4.15 -13.33 -4.76
N ALA A 143 5.44 -13.67 -4.90
CA ALA A 143 6.53 -12.72 -4.89
C ALA A 143 7.24 -12.70 -6.23
N VAL A 144 7.45 -11.51 -6.78
CA VAL A 144 8.22 -11.28 -8.00
C VAL A 144 9.31 -10.25 -7.72
N ARG A 145 10.52 -10.51 -8.19
CA ARG A 145 11.63 -9.57 -8.19
C ARG A 145 12.16 -9.40 -9.60
N ARG A 146 12.09 -8.19 -10.13
CA ARG A 146 12.80 -7.80 -11.36
C ARG A 146 14.08 -7.11 -10.94
N LEU A 147 15.20 -7.79 -11.09
CA LEU A 147 16.52 -7.33 -10.64
C LEU A 147 17.40 -7.02 -11.84
N PRO A 148 17.67 -5.73 -12.13
CA PRO A 148 18.67 -5.34 -13.10
C PRO A 148 20.07 -5.53 -12.53
N TYR A 149 21.01 -5.94 -13.39
CA TYR A 149 22.42 -6.06 -13.04
C TYR A 149 23.33 -5.72 -14.23
N ALA A 150 24.58 -5.38 -13.96
CA ALA A 150 25.58 -5.09 -14.95
C ALA A 150 26.97 -5.56 -14.50
N ASP A 151 27.93 -5.69 -15.43
CA ASP A 151 29.35 -5.92 -15.08
C ASP A 151 29.83 -4.80 -14.12
N ALA A 152 30.49 -5.16 -13.01
CA ALA A 152 30.90 -4.21 -11.97
C ALA A 152 31.88 -3.12 -12.47
N ARG A 153 32.47 -3.28 -13.66
CA ARG A 153 33.32 -2.27 -14.29
C ARG A 153 32.54 -1.16 -14.99
N VAL A 154 31.22 -1.36 -15.16
CA VAL A 154 30.33 -0.39 -15.80
C VAL A 154 29.51 0.29 -14.70
N LYS A 155 29.53 1.62 -14.69
CA LYS A 155 28.59 2.33 -13.82
C LYS A 155 27.16 2.02 -14.25
N TYR A 156 26.30 1.83 -13.28
CA TYR A 156 24.97 1.25 -13.45
C TYR A 156 24.15 1.87 -14.59
N PHE A 157 24.17 3.17 -14.77
CA PHE A 157 23.36 3.86 -15.81
C PHE A 157 24.13 4.17 -17.11
N GLU A 158 25.39 3.77 -17.23
CA GLU A 158 26.27 4.15 -18.35
C GLU A 158 26.50 3.02 -19.39
N GLY A 159 25.91 1.82 -19.17
CA GLY A 159 26.14 0.66 -20.03
C GLY A 159 24.94 -0.28 -20.16
N PRO A 160 25.12 -1.35 -20.94
CA PRO A 160 24.08 -2.36 -21.12
C PRO A 160 23.77 -3.06 -19.79
N GLN A 161 22.48 -3.18 -19.49
CA GLN A 161 21.96 -3.87 -18.32
C GLN A 161 21.31 -5.18 -18.74
N GLU A 162 21.51 -6.20 -17.93
CA GLU A 162 20.76 -7.43 -17.99
C GLU A 162 19.71 -7.43 -16.87
N ASN A 163 18.65 -8.22 -17.03
CA ASN A 163 17.60 -8.35 -16.03
C ASN A 163 17.33 -9.82 -15.76
N ILE A 164 17.13 -10.15 -14.49
CA ILE A 164 16.50 -11.41 -14.11
C ILE A 164 15.13 -11.13 -13.54
N GLU A 165 14.18 -12.00 -13.79
CA GLU A 165 12.91 -12.06 -13.09
C GLU A 165 12.86 -13.37 -12.29
N VAL A 166 12.63 -13.23 -11.00
CA VAL A 166 12.43 -14.35 -10.07
C VAL A 166 11.00 -14.28 -9.56
N ARG A 167 10.25 -15.36 -9.76
CA ARG A 167 8.86 -15.48 -9.31
C ARG A 167 8.70 -16.74 -8.46
N THR A 168 8.02 -16.61 -7.34
CA THR A 168 7.78 -17.73 -6.41
C THR A 168 6.42 -17.57 -5.75
N LYS A 169 5.76 -18.70 -5.50
CA LYS A 169 4.60 -18.79 -4.60
C LYS A 169 5.00 -19.53 -3.34
N LEU A 170 4.71 -18.93 -2.20
CA LEU A 170 4.99 -19.47 -0.87
C LEU A 170 3.70 -19.52 -0.06
N TYR A 171 3.65 -20.45 0.90
CA TYR A 171 2.49 -20.62 1.77
C TYR A 171 2.92 -20.62 3.22
N PHE A 172 2.12 -19.99 4.07
CA PHE A 172 2.32 -20.02 5.51
C PHE A 172 1.00 -19.97 6.27
N LEU A 173 1.01 -20.41 7.51
CA LEU A 173 -0.11 -20.38 8.44
C LEU A 173 0.18 -19.42 9.59
N ILE A 174 -0.79 -18.58 9.92
CA ILE A 174 -0.83 -17.92 11.23
C ILE A 174 -1.67 -18.79 12.16
N ASP A 175 -1.00 -19.44 13.11
CA ASP A 175 -1.63 -20.40 14.02
C ASP A 175 -2.63 -19.68 14.98
N PRO A 176 -3.92 -20.09 14.98
CA PRO A 176 -4.91 -19.52 15.86
C PRO A 176 -4.62 -19.78 17.35
N ASN A 177 -3.89 -20.86 17.67
CA ASN A 177 -3.63 -21.32 19.03
C ASN A 177 -2.31 -20.78 19.61
N SER A 178 -1.52 -20.08 18.82
CA SER A 178 -0.27 -19.47 19.28
C SER A 178 -0.26 -17.96 19.11
N SER A 179 0.40 -17.26 20.02
CA SER A 179 0.65 -15.83 19.92
C SER A 179 2.11 -15.55 20.23
N ALA A 180 2.68 -14.54 19.57
CA ALA A 180 4.03 -14.08 19.88
C ALA A 180 4.11 -13.71 21.37
N GLY A 181 4.99 -14.40 22.08
CA GLY A 181 5.16 -14.17 23.51
C GLY A 181 5.80 -12.82 23.80
N PRO A 182 5.65 -12.31 25.04
CA PRO A 182 6.28 -11.05 25.44
C PRO A 182 7.80 -11.03 25.20
N ALA A 183 8.45 -12.20 25.30
CA ALA A 183 9.91 -12.32 25.10
C ALA A 183 10.36 -12.01 23.67
N SER A 184 9.59 -12.39 22.64
CA SER A 184 9.92 -12.08 21.24
C SER A 184 9.78 -10.58 20.97
N LEU A 185 8.73 -9.94 21.49
CA LEU A 185 8.52 -8.49 21.37
C LEU A 185 9.57 -7.71 22.16
N GLN A 186 9.98 -8.22 23.33
CA GLN A 186 11.04 -7.59 24.15
C GLN A 186 12.37 -7.52 23.43
N SER A 187 12.69 -8.50 22.58
CA SER A 187 13.90 -8.47 21.78
C SER A 187 13.95 -7.25 20.86
N PHE A 188 12.84 -6.89 20.19
CA PHE A 188 12.74 -5.69 19.36
C PHE A 188 12.77 -4.41 20.19
N VAL A 189 12.13 -4.39 21.37
CA VAL A 189 12.22 -3.24 22.29
C VAL A 189 13.68 -3.00 22.71
N ASN A 190 14.43 -4.05 23.01
CA ASN A 190 15.86 -3.93 23.34
C ASN A 190 16.66 -3.42 22.14
N GLN A 191 16.32 -3.82 20.92
CA GLN A 191 17.00 -3.40 19.70
C GLN A 191 16.75 -1.91 19.37
N LEU A 192 15.69 -1.27 19.88
CA LEU A 192 15.53 0.20 19.77
C LEU A 192 16.70 0.98 20.39
N HIS A 193 17.48 0.34 21.26
CA HIS A 193 18.66 0.91 21.93
C HIS A 193 19.98 0.35 21.39
N ALA A 194 19.96 -0.40 20.28
CA ALA A 194 21.17 -0.95 19.66
C ALA A 194 22.12 0.18 19.21
N GLN A 195 23.42 -0.12 19.13
CA GLN A 195 24.40 0.85 18.64
C GLN A 195 24.21 1.15 17.14
N SER A 196 23.85 0.15 16.33
CA SER A 196 23.58 0.30 14.91
C SER A 196 22.25 1.02 14.70
N SER A 197 22.28 2.13 13.98
CA SER A 197 21.09 2.86 13.53
C SER A 197 20.19 1.99 12.64
N GLU A 198 20.76 1.15 11.79
CA GLU A 198 20.03 0.22 10.96
C GLU A 198 19.19 -0.75 11.81
N LYS A 199 19.79 -1.39 12.83
CA LYS A 199 19.07 -2.28 13.75
C LYS A 199 17.99 -1.57 14.55
N ARG A 200 18.23 -0.32 14.97
CA ARG A 200 17.21 0.47 15.68
C ARG A 200 16.01 0.76 14.77
N ARG A 201 16.26 1.18 13.53
CA ARG A 201 15.21 1.49 12.55
C ARG A 201 14.44 0.25 12.12
N GLU A 202 15.10 -0.88 11.94
CA GLU A 202 14.46 -2.17 11.65
C GLU A 202 13.54 -2.60 12.80
N ALA A 203 14.00 -2.53 14.04
CA ALA A 203 13.19 -2.81 15.21
C ALA A 203 11.99 -1.86 15.34
N ALA A 204 12.17 -0.56 15.09
CA ALA A 204 11.08 0.42 15.09
C ALA A 204 10.06 0.12 13.97
N ARG A 205 10.52 -0.19 12.75
CA ARG A 205 9.66 -0.62 11.64
C ARG A 205 8.85 -1.86 12.02
N THR A 206 9.50 -2.86 12.58
CA THR A 206 8.84 -4.11 12.99
C THR A 206 7.79 -3.86 14.06
N LEU A 207 8.12 -3.13 15.11
CA LEU A 207 7.17 -2.81 16.19
C LEU A 207 5.99 -1.96 15.70
N ALA A 208 6.24 -0.99 14.83
CA ALA A 208 5.17 -0.20 14.20
C ALA A 208 4.26 -1.06 13.32
N SER A 209 4.84 -2.01 12.61
CA SER A 209 4.10 -2.94 11.72
C SER A 209 3.24 -3.93 12.49
N LEU A 210 3.69 -4.40 13.62
CA LEU A 210 2.93 -5.30 14.50
C LEU A 210 1.94 -4.54 15.39
N ALA A 211 2.30 -3.33 15.79
CA ALA A 211 1.57 -2.45 16.69
C ALA A 211 0.91 -3.17 17.88
N PRO A 212 1.67 -3.92 18.69
CA PRO A 212 1.09 -4.69 19.79
C PRO A 212 0.51 -3.74 20.84
N PRO A 213 -0.76 -3.89 21.25
CA PRO A 213 -1.40 -2.97 22.21
C PRO A 213 -0.65 -2.83 23.54
N ALA A 214 0.03 -3.89 23.98
CA ALA A 214 0.84 -3.88 25.19
C ALA A 214 2.02 -2.89 25.15
N LEU A 215 2.46 -2.47 23.95
CA LEU A 215 3.56 -1.55 23.71
C LEU A 215 3.11 -0.16 23.27
N GLU A 216 1.81 0.17 23.38
CA GLU A 216 1.29 1.48 22.98
C GLU A 216 2.09 2.65 23.57
N ASN A 217 2.47 2.57 24.85
CA ASN A 217 3.28 3.62 25.49
C ASN A 217 4.63 3.85 24.79
N ILE A 218 5.28 2.77 24.34
CA ILE A 218 6.54 2.85 23.60
C ILE A 218 6.31 3.40 22.21
N LEU A 219 5.29 2.89 21.49
CA LEU A 219 4.99 3.32 20.14
C LEU A 219 4.61 4.79 20.04
N ILE A 220 3.92 5.34 21.05
CA ILE A 220 3.61 6.78 21.10
C ILE A 220 4.89 7.63 21.16
N THR A 221 5.95 7.17 21.83
CA THR A 221 7.21 7.92 21.89
C THR A 221 7.93 8.02 20.54
N PHE A 222 7.54 7.24 19.54
CA PHE A 222 8.11 7.34 18.18
C PHE A 222 7.87 8.72 17.57
N ALA A 223 6.75 9.37 17.88
CA ALA A 223 6.43 10.71 17.40
C ALA A 223 7.48 11.77 17.78
N ASP A 224 8.07 11.65 18.96
CA ASP A 224 9.08 12.59 19.48
C ASP A 224 10.52 12.18 19.14
N ASN A 225 10.74 10.95 18.67
CA ASN A 225 12.05 10.45 18.28
C ASN A 225 12.31 10.68 16.79
N GLN A 226 13.29 11.53 16.47
CA GLN A 226 13.62 11.89 15.08
C GLN A 226 13.95 10.67 14.20
N GLU A 227 14.57 9.63 14.76
CA GLU A 227 14.95 8.41 14.03
C GLU A 227 13.75 7.50 13.75
N PHE A 228 12.73 7.49 14.63
CA PHE A 228 11.59 6.59 14.55
C PHE A 228 10.31 7.26 14.07
N ARG A 229 10.29 8.59 14.01
CA ARG A 229 9.10 9.40 13.68
C ARG A 229 8.41 8.97 12.41
N GLN A 230 9.15 8.58 11.39
CA GLN A 230 8.59 8.09 10.12
C GLN A 230 7.72 6.83 10.28
N PHE A 231 7.90 6.04 11.34
CA PHE A 231 7.13 4.84 11.60
C PHE A 231 5.93 5.10 12.53
N ALA A 232 5.87 6.26 13.16
CA ALA A 232 4.80 6.59 14.11
C ALA A 232 3.39 6.58 13.49
N PRO A 233 3.15 7.15 12.28
CA PRO A 233 1.83 7.12 11.68
C PRO A 233 1.30 5.70 11.48
N LEU A 234 2.13 4.78 10.98
CA LEU A 234 1.76 3.37 10.80
C LEU A 234 1.41 2.71 12.13
N ALA A 235 2.25 2.93 13.17
CA ALA A 235 1.99 2.37 14.49
C ALA A 235 0.65 2.86 15.06
N PHE A 236 0.35 4.15 14.93
CA PHE A 236 -0.87 4.76 15.45
C PHE A 236 -2.11 4.29 14.70
N HIS A 237 -2.03 4.22 13.38
CA HIS A 237 -3.10 3.69 12.54
C HIS A 237 -3.44 2.24 12.91
N ARG A 238 -2.44 1.39 13.12
CA ARG A 238 -2.64 -0.02 13.45
C ARG A 238 -3.10 -0.26 14.89
N LEU A 239 -2.63 0.54 15.84
CA LEU A 239 -3.16 0.54 17.20
C LEU A 239 -4.63 0.93 17.21
N ASN A 240 -5.00 1.94 16.44
CA ASN A 240 -6.35 2.45 16.28
C ASN A 240 -7.08 2.68 17.63
N THR A 241 -6.35 3.18 18.62
CA THR A 241 -6.94 3.58 19.92
C THR A 241 -7.21 5.09 19.92
N PRO A 242 -8.14 5.59 20.77
CA PRO A 242 -8.34 7.04 20.90
C PRO A 242 -7.05 7.78 21.21
N ARG A 243 -6.16 7.18 22.00
CA ARG A 243 -4.88 7.78 22.39
C ARG A 243 -3.89 7.82 21.22
N SER A 244 -3.75 6.73 20.46
CA SER A 244 -2.86 6.69 19.30
C SER A 244 -3.34 7.62 18.18
N MET A 245 -4.65 7.73 17.97
CA MET A 245 -5.23 8.64 16.98
C MET A 245 -5.05 10.11 17.40
N ALA A 246 -5.17 10.44 18.69
CA ALA A 246 -4.85 11.76 19.21
C ALA A 246 -3.37 12.08 19.04
N ALA A 247 -2.46 11.13 19.30
CA ALA A 247 -1.03 11.29 19.06
C ALA A 247 -0.70 11.50 17.56
N MET A 248 -1.44 10.85 16.66
CA MET A 248 -1.31 11.07 15.21
C MET A 248 -1.74 12.50 14.82
N ALA A 249 -2.84 13.00 15.35
CA ALA A 249 -3.29 14.36 15.12
C ALA A 249 -2.28 15.39 15.65
N GLU A 250 -1.70 15.13 16.81
CA GLU A 250 -0.62 15.95 17.38
C GLU A 250 0.65 15.92 16.50
N LEU A 251 1.06 14.75 16.02
CA LEU A 251 2.18 14.59 15.10
C LEU A 251 1.96 15.41 13.81
N LEU A 252 0.76 15.38 13.25
CA LEU A 252 0.38 16.16 12.08
C LEU A 252 0.55 17.67 12.32
N THR A 253 0.27 18.17 13.53
CA THR A 253 0.44 19.60 13.86
C THR A 253 1.88 20.00 14.12
N LYS A 254 2.74 19.05 14.53
CA LYS A 254 4.15 19.30 14.92
C LYS A 254 5.13 19.13 13.75
N THR A 255 4.74 18.39 12.71
CA THR A 255 5.62 18.08 11.59
C THR A 255 5.45 19.08 10.44
N GLN A 256 6.46 19.16 9.58
CA GLN A 256 6.45 20.09 8.46
C GLN A 256 5.60 19.52 7.31
N PRO A 257 4.71 20.31 6.71
CA PRO A 257 3.94 19.91 5.53
C PRO A 257 4.85 19.40 4.39
N GLY A 258 4.44 18.32 3.74
CA GLY A 258 5.17 17.67 2.66
C GLY A 258 6.19 16.63 3.12
N THR A 259 6.46 16.51 4.43
CA THR A 259 7.24 15.37 4.94
C THR A 259 6.40 14.08 4.93
N TYR A 260 7.07 12.94 4.86
CA TYR A 260 6.42 11.63 4.81
C TYR A 260 5.47 11.42 6.01
N GLU A 261 5.96 11.68 7.23
CA GLU A 261 5.17 11.52 8.44
C GLU A 261 3.96 12.45 8.50
N HIS A 262 4.07 13.68 7.96
CA HIS A 262 2.96 14.61 7.92
C HIS A 262 1.89 14.14 6.92
N MET A 263 2.29 13.75 5.70
CA MET A 263 1.37 13.27 4.68
C MET A 263 0.67 11.98 5.10
N THR A 264 1.43 11.02 5.64
CA THR A 264 0.89 9.73 6.08
C THR A 264 -0.03 9.88 7.28
N SER A 265 0.26 10.83 8.21
CA SER A 265 -0.64 11.11 9.33
C SER A 265 -1.98 11.67 8.85
N ALA A 266 -1.98 12.58 7.87
CA ALA A 266 -3.22 13.11 7.29
C ALA A 266 -4.04 12.00 6.61
N ASP A 267 -3.40 11.16 5.80
CA ASP A 267 -4.03 10.06 5.09
C ASP A 267 -4.66 9.05 6.08
N TYR A 268 -3.94 8.61 7.11
CA TYR A 268 -4.48 7.67 8.10
C TYR A 268 -5.58 8.26 8.98
N LEU A 269 -5.54 9.56 9.30
CA LEU A 269 -6.66 10.23 9.97
C LEU A 269 -7.89 10.26 9.07
N ALA A 270 -7.74 10.49 7.78
CA ALA A 270 -8.86 10.43 6.84
C ALA A 270 -9.41 9.00 6.71
N GLN A 271 -8.54 8.00 6.53
CA GLN A 271 -8.91 6.58 6.44
C GLN A 271 -9.61 6.05 7.70
N SER A 272 -9.41 6.67 8.86
CA SER A 272 -10.12 6.28 10.07
C SER A 272 -11.64 6.46 9.95
N GLY A 273 -12.11 7.29 9.03
CA GLY A 273 -13.52 7.63 8.84
C GLY A 273 -14.12 8.46 9.99
N ASP A 274 -13.33 8.80 11.00
CA ASP A 274 -13.83 9.56 12.16
C ASP A 274 -13.89 11.06 11.84
N ILE A 275 -15.10 11.55 11.68
CA ILE A 275 -15.39 12.93 11.29
C ILE A 275 -14.86 13.97 12.28
N GLN A 276 -14.47 13.59 13.50
CA GLN A 276 -13.87 14.53 14.44
C GLN A 276 -12.56 15.13 13.91
N TRP A 277 -11.83 14.42 13.02
CA TRP A 277 -10.57 14.88 12.42
C TRP A 277 -10.77 15.82 11.23
N PHE A 278 -11.98 15.92 10.70
CA PHE A 278 -12.25 16.76 9.54
C PHE A 278 -11.85 18.24 9.72
N PRO A 279 -12.12 18.92 10.86
CA PRO A 279 -11.70 20.32 11.03
C PRO A 279 -10.18 20.50 10.89
N LEU A 280 -9.39 19.56 11.45
CA LEU A 280 -7.92 19.57 11.34
C LEU A 280 -7.47 19.34 9.88
N LEU A 281 -7.99 18.29 9.23
CA LEU A 281 -7.63 17.96 7.85
C LEU A 281 -8.04 19.06 6.86
N ARG A 282 -9.20 19.69 7.06
CA ARG A 282 -9.65 20.86 6.27
C ARG A 282 -8.68 22.03 6.39
N GLU A 283 -8.18 22.31 7.59
CA GLU A 283 -7.21 23.38 7.82
C GLU A 283 -5.87 23.06 7.16
N VAL A 284 -5.38 21.83 7.28
CA VAL A 284 -4.17 21.35 6.59
C VAL A 284 -4.32 21.49 5.07
N ALA A 285 -5.44 21.05 4.51
CA ALA A 285 -5.73 21.14 3.07
C ALA A 285 -5.79 22.60 2.59
N ARG A 286 -6.42 23.49 3.37
CA ARG A 286 -6.54 24.90 3.03
C ARG A 286 -5.18 25.60 2.99
N ASN A 287 -4.33 25.33 3.97
CA ASN A 287 -3.03 25.96 4.10
C ASN A 287 -1.97 25.38 3.16
N ASN A 288 -2.19 24.14 2.69
CA ASN A 288 -1.23 23.39 1.87
C ASN A 288 -1.87 22.84 0.58
N ALA A 289 -2.79 23.59 -0.01
CA ALA A 289 -3.61 23.14 -1.15
C ALA A 289 -2.81 22.80 -2.43
N ARG A 290 -1.52 23.12 -2.48
CA ARG A 290 -0.61 22.69 -3.56
C ARG A 290 -0.22 21.21 -3.44
N ILE A 291 -0.47 20.57 -2.32
CA ILE A 291 -0.22 19.15 -2.08
C ILE A 291 -1.55 18.41 -2.21
N SER A 292 -1.69 17.64 -3.29
CA SER A 292 -2.94 16.98 -3.68
C SER A 292 -3.53 16.12 -2.56
N ASN A 293 -2.70 15.32 -1.91
CA ASN A 293 -3.13 14.36 -0.89
C ASN A 293 -3.93 15.03 0.23
N TYR A 294 -3.50 16.19 0.74
CA TYR A 294 -4.23 16.87 1.81
C TYR A 294 -5.64 17.30 1.40
N VAL A 295 -5.78 17.70 0.14
CA VAL A 295 -7.07 18.14 -0.39
C VAL A 295 -7.99 16.93 -0.59
N THR A 296 -7.47 15.84 -1.12
CA THR A 296 -8.23 14.59 -1.32
C THR A 296 -8.61 13.94 0.00
N ASP A 297 -7.68 13.84 0.96
CA ASP A 297 -7.92 13.25 2.29
C ASP A 297 -9.00 14.01 3.07
N ALA A 298 -8.93 15.36 3.05
CA ALA A 298 -9.95 16.19 3.67
C ALA A 298 -11.31 16.10 2.93
N ALA A 299 -11.30 15.94 1.60
CA ALA A 299 -12.51 15.78 0.82
C ALA A 299 -13.18 14.43 1.05
N GLU A 300 -12.40 13.37 1.11
CA GLU A 300 -12.88 12.01 1.36
C GLU A 300 -13.55 11.91 2.74
N LEU A 301 -12.89 12.43 3.79
CA LEU A 301 -13.46 12.42 5.14
C LEU A 301 -14.62 13.38 5.29
N GLY A 302 -14.52 14.58 4.71
CA GLY A 302 -15.49 15.67 4.92
C GLY A 302 -16.74 15.58 4.06
N GLY A 303 -16.64 14.93 2.89
CA GLY A 303 -17.73 14.87 1.93
C GLY A 303 -18.28 16.24 1.57
N GLU A 304 -19.60 16.39 1.67
CA GLU A 304 -20.31 17.67 1.39
C GLU A 304 -19.77 18.86 2.22
N LYS A 305 -19.32 18.62 3.45
CA LYS A 305 -18.77 19.68 4.32
C LYS A 305 -17.49 20.31 3.76
N MET A 306 -16.80 19.64 2.83
CA MET A 306 -15.60 20.16 2.19
C MET A 306 -15.92 21.09 1.00
N LEU A 307 -17.12 21.01 0.40
CA LEU A 307 -17.49 21.79 -0.81
C LEU A 307 -17.20 23.29 -0.71
N PRO A 308 -17.56 24.00 0.38
CA PRO A 308 -17.24 25.44 0.48
C PRO A 308 -15.75 25.72 0.36
N THR A 309 -14.90 24.89 1.00
CA THR A 309 -13.44 25.05 0.94
C THR A 309 -12.92 24.80 -0.48
N LEU A 310 -13.40 23.75 -1.15
CA LEU A 310 -13.00 23.43 -2.53
C LEU A 310 -13.42 24.52 -3.51
N ILE A 311 -14.63 25.07 -3.38
CA ILE A 311 -15.10 26.21 -4.19
C ILE A 311 -14.20 27.43 -4.01
N ASP A 312 -13.74 27.70 -2.79
CA ASP A 312 -12.82 28.83 -2.53
C ASP A 312 -11.43 28.54 -3.13
N LEU A 313 -10.93 27.31 -3.04
CA LEU A 313 -9.67 26.91 -3.66
C LEU A 313 -9.71 26.99 -5.20
N LEU A 314 -10.87 26.73 -5.85
CA LEU A 314 -11.04 26.92 -7.29
C LEU A 314 -10.82 28.37 -7.73
N LYS A 315 -11.07 29.35 -6.85
CA LYS A 315 -10.87 30.78 -7.11
C LYS A 315 -9.43 31.23 -6.86
N SER A 316 -8.56 30.35 -6.38
CA SER A 316 -7.16 30.66 -6.10
C SER A 316 -6.46 31.28 -7.32
N PRO A 317 -5.61 32.28 -7.14
CA PRO A 317 -4.75 32.80 -8.20
C PRO A 317 -3.70 31.80 -8.67
N ASP A 318 -3.33 30.84 -7.83
CA ASP A 318 -2.50 29.70 -8.21
C ASP A 318 -3.31 28.71 -9.07
N LYS A 319 -3.24 28.92 -10.39
CA LYS A 319 -4.05 28.19 -11.36
C LYS A 319 -3.54 26.78 -11.63
N GLU A 320 -2.27 26.51 -11.33
CA GLU A 320 -1.63 25.28 -11.77
C GLU A 320 -1.86 24.13 -10.79
N PHE A 321 -1.53 24.30 -9.53
CA PHE A 321 -1.61 23.22 -8.54
C PHE A 321 -2.88 23.32 -7.67
N THR A 322 -3.10 24.44 -7.02
CA THR A 322 -4.22 24.59 -6.07
C THR A 322 -5.58 24.34 -6.72
N ARG A 323 -5.79 24.89 -7.93
CA ARG A 323 -7.05 24.70 -8.68
C ARG A 323 -7.22 23.23 -9.10
N MET A 324 -6.17 22.60 -9.66
CA MET A 324 -6.25 21.19 -10.09
C MET A 324 -6.52 20.27 -8.90
N ASN A 325 -5.87 20.53 -7.76
CA ASN A 325 -6.10 19.76 -6.55
C ASN A 325 -7.52 19.97 -6.00
N ALA A 326 -8.08 21.18 -6.10
CA ALA A 326 -9.47 21.42 -5.72
C ALA A 326 -10.47 20.66 -6.63
N ILE A 327 -10.20 20.59 -7.94
CA ILE A 327 -11.00 19.80 -8.89
C ILE A 327 -10.92 18.31 -8.53
N THR A 328 -9.71 17.79 -8.30
CA THR A 328 -9.52 16.42 -7.84
C THR A 328 -10.27 16.18 -6.54
N GLY A 329 -10.14 17.08 -5.56
CA GLY A 329 -10.85 17.00 -4.29
C GLY A 329 -12.36 16.93 -4.45
N LEU A 330 -12.96 17.66 -5.40
CA LEU A 330 -14.39 17.54 -5.70
C LEU A 330 -14.77 16.10 -6.08
N GLY A 331 -13.94 15.39 -6.84
CA GLY A 331 -14.14 13.98 -7.16
C GLY A 331 -14.12 13.07 -5.92
N TYR A 332 -13.31 13.41 -4.92
CA TYR A 332 -13.19 12.62 -3.67
C TYR A 332 -14.20 13.02 -2.58
N THR A 333 -15.06 14.01 -2.80
CA THR A 333 -16.15 14.31 -1.85
C THR A 333 -17.23 13.23 -1.80
N HIS A 334 -17.32 12.41 -2.83
CA HIS A 334 -18.37 11.39 -2.98
C HIS A 334 -19.78 11.95 -2.74
N THR A 335 -20.00 13.20 -3.14
CA THR A 335 -21.28 13.89 -2.99
C THR A 335 -21.86 14.31 -4.33
N ARG A 336 -23.18 14.20 -4.44
CA ARG A 336 -23.94 14.56 -5.62
C ARG A 336 -23.79 16.03 -6.00
N ASP A 337 -23.67 16.90 -5.00
CA ASP A 337 -23.60 18.35 -5.19
C ASP A 337 -22.29 18.82 -5.84
N ALA A 338 -21.25 17.97 -5.87
CA ALA A 338 -20.03 18.26 -6.60
C ALA A 338 -20.20 18.14 -8.13
N VAL A 339 -21.13 17.29 -8.59
CA VAL A 339 -21.26 16.98 -10.04
C VAL A 339 -21.66 18.21 -10.86
N PRO A 340 -22.68 19.02 -10.50
CA PRO A 340 -23.01 20.25 -11.25
C PRO A 340 -21.84 21.23 -11.31
N ILE A 341 -21.05 21.34 -10.22
CA ILE A 341 -19.88 22.22 -10.17
C ILE A 341 -18.83 21.78 -11.19
N LEU A 342 -18.56 20.48 -11.23
CA LEU A 342 -17.62 19.88 -12.18
C LEU A 342 -18.11 20.02 -13.62
N ILE A 343 -19.40 19.80 -13.88
CA ILE A 343 -19.95 19.97 -15.25
C ILE A 343 -19.72 21.39 -15.75
N GLU A 344 -19.94 22.42 -14.95
CA GLU A 344 -19.68 23.80 -15.36
C GLU A 344 -18.18 24.08 -15.61
N LEU A 345 -17.28 23.40 -14.91
CA LEU A 345 -15.84 23.51 -15.14
C LEU A 345 -15.38 22.93 -16.48
N LEU A 346 -16.14 22.04 -17.11
CA LEU A 346 -15.87 21.54 -18.48
C LEU A 346 -15.95 22.65 -19.55
N ARG A 347 -16.52 23.81 -19.25
CA ARG A 347 -16.56 24.98 -20.15
C ARG A 347 -15.27 25.80 -20.11
N ASN A 348 -14.31 25.39 -19.25
CA ASN A 348 -13.06 26.13 -19.11
C ASN A 348 -12.24 26.02 -20.40
N PRO A 349 -11.60 27.13 -20.88
CA PRO A 349 -10.73 27.09 -22.06
C PRO A 349 -9.39 26.39 -21.79
N ASP A 350 -9.01 26.19 -20.52
CA ASP A 350 -7.78 25.51 -20.13
C ASP A 350 -7.98 23.98 -20.19
N GLN A 351 -7.25 23.33 -21.09
CA GLN A 351 -7.34 21.90 -21.31
C GLN A 351 -7.02 21.08 -20.05
N ASN A 352 -6.07 21.51 -19.21
CA ASN A 352 -5.76 20.82 -17.97
C ASN A 352 -6.97 20.83 -17.02
N VAL A 353 -7.67 21.97 -16.91
CA VAL A 353 -8.90 22.05 -16.10
C VAL A 353 -9.94 21.04 -16.58
N VAL A 354 -10.12 20.93 -17.91
CA VAL A 354 -11.08 19.99 -18.51
C VAL A 354 -10.69 18.54 -18.20
N GLU A 355 -9.43 18.18 -18.34
CA GLU A 355 -8.93 16.82 -18.10
C GLU A 355 -9.10 16.40 -16.62
N TYR A 356 -8.71 17.26 -15.68
CA TYR A 356 -8.90 16.99 -14.25
C TYR A 356 -10.38 16.92 -13.89
N THR A 357 -11.21 17.76 -14.51
CA THR A 357 -12.67 17.78 -14.29
C THR A 357 -13.33 16.47 -14.79
N GLU A 358 -12.95 16.00 -15.98
CA GLU A 358 -13.45 14.74 -16.53
C GLU A 358 -13.02 13.56 -15.63
N ALA A 359 -11.79 13.57 -15.13
CA ALA A 359 -11.32 12.56 -14.18
C ALA A 359 -12.13 12.57 -12.87
N ALA A 360 -12.42 13.75 -12.32
CA ALA A 360 -13.23 13.89 -11.11
C ALA A 360 -14.68 13.43 -11.31
N LEU A 361 -15.30 13.78 -12.45
CA LEU A 361 -16.63 13.29 -12.82
C LEU A 361 -16.66 11.77 -12.92
N ARG A 362 -15.65 11.18 -13.55
CA ARG A 362 -15.52 9.73 -13.67
C ARG A 362 -15.42 9.03 -12.31
N ILE A 363 -14.65 9.60 -11.36
CA ILE A 363 -14.56 9.07 -9.99
C ILE A 363 -15.92 9.07 -9.31
N LEU A 364 -16.69 10.15 -9.44
CA LEU A 364 -17.99 10.30 -8.78
C LEU A 364 -19.09 9.45 -9.39
N THR A 365 -19.10 9.35 -10.72
CA THR A 365 -20.27 8.83 -11.44
C THR A 365 -20.03 7.50 -12.15
N HIS A 366 -18.77 7.05 -12.23
CA HIS A 366 -18.33 5.92 -13.08
C HIS A 366 -18.78 6.05 -14.56
N HIS A 367 -18.98 7.28 -15.03
CA HIS A 367 -19.27 7.60 -16.43
C HIS A 367 -18.12 8.38 -17.06
N SER A 368 -18.00 8.32 -18.37
CA SER A 368 -17.03 9.09 -19.15
C SER A 368 -17.64 9.58 -20.44
N SER A 369 -17.32 10.77 -20.86
CA SER A 369 -17.72 11.28 -22.19
C SER A 369 -16.98 10.59 -23.34
N SER A 370 -15.84 9.92 -23.08
CA SER A 370 -15.04 9.22 -24.08
C SER A 370 -15.19 7.72 -23.98
N ALA A 371 -15.44 7.07 -25.11
CA ALA A 371 -15.36 5.62 -25.24
C ALA A 371 -13.92 5.07 -25.11
N ASN A 372 -12.91 5.94 -25.19
CA ASN A 372 -11.51 5.59 -25.01
C ASN A 372 -10.84 6.56 -24.02
N PRO A 373 -10.75 6.20 -22.73
CA PRO A 373 -10.21 7.06 -21.67
C PRO A 373 -8.72 7.39 -21.84
N SER A 374 -8.01 6.76 -22.78
CA SER A 374 -6.60 7.00 -23.06
C SER A 374 -6.34 8.03 -24.16
N ARG A 375 -7.37 8.59 -24.78
CA ARG A 375 -7.23 9.62 -25.83
C ARG A 375 -7.48 11.01 -25.27
N THR A 376 -6.74 12.00 -25.82
CA THR A 376 -6.88 13.43 -25.55
C THR A 376 -8.35 13.83 -25.50
N LEU A 377 -8.81 14.26 -24.33
CA LEU A 377 -10.21 14.56 -24.07
C LEU A 377 -10.57 15.88 -24.75
N VAL A 378 -11.53 15.80 -25.63
CA VAL A 378 -12.27 16.99 -26.06
C VAL A 378 -13.35 17.24 -25.00
N SER A 379 -13.44 18.47 -24.48
CA SER A 379 -14.51 18.84 -23.55
C SER A 379 -15.87 18.44 -24.09
N ASP A 380 -16.58 17.60 -23.38
CA ASP A 380 -17.92 17.16 -23.75
C ASP A 380 -18.99 17.71 -22.79
N TYR A 381 -18.85 19.00 -22.47
CA TYR A 381 -19.86 19.72 -21.70
C TYR A 381 -21.30 19.46 -22.18
N PRO A 382 -21.61 19.47 -23.50
CA PRO A 382 -22.96 19.19 -23.96
C PRO A 382 -23.52 17.83 -23.52
N ARG A 383 -22.73 16.76 -23.59
CA ARG A 383 -23.20 15.43 -23.18
C ARG A 383 -23.42 15.36 -21.66
N TRP A 384 -22.47 15.81 -20.86
CA TRP A 384 -22.60 15.87 -19.41
C TRP A 384 -23.79 16.72 -18.95
N SER A 385 -23.98 17.90 -19.54
CA SER A 385 -25.06 18.83 -19.19
C SER A 385 -26.45 18.32 -19.60
N GLN A 386 -26.54 17.45 -20.62
CA GLN A 386 -27.79 16.79 -21.04
C GLN A 386 -28.08 15.53 -20.20
N TRP A 387 -27.06 14.75 -19.91
CA TRP A 387 -27.19 13.51 -19.15
C TRP A 387 -27.58 13.75 -17.69
N TRP A 388 -26.92 14.70 -17.03
CA TRP A 388 -27.10 14.92 -15.60
C TRP A 388 -28.55 15.16 -15.17
N PRO A 389 -29.32 16.12 -15.77
CA PRO A 389 -30.70 16.36 -15.35
C PRO A 389 -31.66 15.25 -15.71
N ARG A 390 -31.33 14.39 -16.68
CA ARG A 390 -32.23 13.32 -17.17
C ARG A 390 -32.03 12.02 -16.40
N GLU A 391 -30.81 11.61 -16.24
CA GLU A 391 -30.43 10.28 -15.74
C GLU A 391 -29.45 10.40 -14.57
N GLY A 392 -28.46 11.26 -14.66
CA GLY A 392 -27.37 11.40 -13.70
C GLY A 392 -27.84 11.84 -12.32
N ALA A 393 -28.86 12.71 -12.24
CA ALA A 393 -29.38 13.22 -10.97
C ALA A 393 -29.91 12.10 -10.05
N THR A 394 -30.30 10.96 -10.60
CA THR A 394 -30.76 9.78 -9.86
C THR A 394 -29.76 8.64 -9.88
N ALA A 395 -28.71 8.71 -10.70
CA ALA A 395 -27.66 7.71 -10.77
C ALA A 395 -26.91 7.57 -9.42
N PRO A 396 -26.35 6.43 -9.08
CA PRO A 396 -25.54 6.29 -7.88
C PRO A 396 -24.32 7.21 -7.92
N ILE A 397 -23.92 7.71 -6.75
CA ILE A 397 -22.63 8.35 -6.53
C ILE A 397 -21.73 7.34 -5.84
N TYR A 398 -20.55 7.13 -6.38
CA TYR A 398 -19.65 6.08 -5.96
C TYR A 398 -18.70 6.58 -4.88
N LYS A 399 -18.38 5.70 -3.95
CA LYS A 399 -17.42 5.95 -2.86
C LYS A 399 -16.10 5.19 -3.08
N SER A 400 -16.02 4.38 -4.12
CA SER A 400 -14.81 3.65 -4.44
C SER A 400 -14.01 4.40 -5.51
N ASN A 401 -12.70 4.45 -5.31
CA ASN A 401 -11.76 5.00 -6.28
C ASN A 401 -11.48 4.02 -7.43
N ASN A 402 -12.41 3.09 -7.71
CA ASN A 402 -12.25 2.11 -8.77
C ASN A 402 -12.25 2.80 -10.13
N CYS A 403 -11.10 2.82 -10.79
CA CYS A 403 -10.94 3.39 -12.12
C CYS A 403 -11.25 2.39 -13.26
N ALA A 404 -11.59 1.14 -12.95
CA ALA A 404 -11.71 0.08 -13.95
C ALA A 404 -13.08 0.02 -14.64
N ASP A 405 -14.16 0.35 -13.92
CA ASP A 405 -15.53 0.18 -14.37
C ASP A 405 -16.16 1.51 -14.79
N VAL A 406 -15.76 2.01 -15.96
CA VAL A 406 -16.33 3.25 -16.51
C VAL A 406 -17.29 2.95 -17.63
N THR A 407 -18.54 3.41 -17.48
CA THR A 407 -19.57 3.32 -18.53
C THR A 407 -19.53 4.59 -19.38
N PRO A 408 -19.46 4.47 -20.73
CA PRO A 408 -19.60 5.64 -21.60
C PRO A 408 -20.95 6.32 -21.38
N LEU A 409 -20.96 7.65 -21.44
CA LEU A 409 -22.22 8.39 -21.50
C LEU A 409 -23.03 8.02 -22.75
N PRO A 410 -24.34 7.89 -22.66
CA PRO A 410 -25.21 7.57 -23.79
C PRO A 410 -25.15 8.62 -24.90
#